data_1551bb5a8ae157c073c9152c02c2f6f9
#
_entry.id   1551bb5a8ae157c073c9152c02c2f6f9
#
_cell.length_a   1.000
_cell.length_b   1.000
_cell.length_c   1.000
_cell.angle_alpha   90.00
_cell.angle_beta   90.00
_cell.angle_gamma   90.00
#
_symmetry.space_group_name_H-M   'P 1'
#
loop_
_entity.id
_entity.type
_entity.pdbx_description
1 polymer ?
#
loop_
_entity_poly.entity_id
_entity_poly.type
_entity_poly.pdbx_seq_one_letter_code
_entity_poly.pdbx_strand_id
1 'polypeptide(L)'
;MQHYASPNTDFNGNKITDIANFDPTVLKRRNPNTAGQTSDNPSYYRHGTNVKVGLSSAQTNPVDIYGTPHDFGQYADLVAINHRAYIFAPEDGTYTFSLPSSDDITLLWVGSKAYSGWNRQNADIVQQFVASGSTPVVFRTDLKKGTYTPIRIVWANRGGAGNFKLRIVAPDKSLLLSEDSESNDYIVQYSCDGYSAPKYPDWGFET
;
A
#
# COMPACT_ATOMS: atom_id res chain seq x y z
N MET A 1 -7.59 4.33 1.96
CA MET A 1 -6.58 4.47 0.89
C MET A 1 -6.44 5.93 0.55
N GLN A 2 -5.26 6.41 0.26
CA GLN A 2 -5.09 7.79 -0.19
C GLN A 2 -4.11 7.86 -1.34
N HIS A 3 -4.48 8.66 -2.30
CA HIS A 3 -3.76 8.93 -3.51
C HIS A 3 -3.02 10.26 -3.38
N TYR A 4 -1.74 10.25 -3.69
CA TYR A 4 -0.92 11.44 -3.78
C TYR A 4 -0.48 11.59 -5.23
N ALA A 5 -1.08 12.52 -5.98
CA ALA A 5 -0.44 12.98 -7.19
C ALA A 5 0.86 13.65 -6.79
N SER A 6 1.94 13.26 -7.41
CA SER A 6 3.25 13.79 -7.10
C SER A 6 3.29 15.30 -7.32
N PRO A 7 3.67 16.10 -6.33
CA PRO A 7 4.49 17.24 -6.64
C PRO A 7 5.85 16.68 -7.08
N ASN A 8 6.40 17.25 -8.11
CA ASN A 8 7.60 16.77 -8.78
C ASN A 8 8.85 16.67 -7.88
N THR A 9 8.74 17.01 -6.59
CA THR A 9 9.88 17.05 -5.67
C THR A 9 9.47 16.68 -4.26
N ASP A 10 10.35 15.99 -3.52
CA ASP A 10 10.31 15.84 -2.08
C ASP A 10 10.57 17.17 -1.36
N PHE A 11 10.58 17.18 -0.01
CA PHE A 11 10.90 18.38 0.78
C PHE A 11 12.33 18.90 0.57
N ASN A 12 13.22 18.10 -0.02
CA ASN A 12 14.61 18.42 -0.29
C ASN A 12 14.83 18.81 -1.76
N GLY A 13 13.78 18.89 -2.56
CA GLY A 13 13.89 19.21 -3.98
C GLY A 13 14.25 18.02 -4.87
N ASN A 14 14.36 16.79 -4.30
CA ASN A 14 14.61 15.59 -5.08
C ASN A 14 13.30 15.17 -5.77
N LYS A 15 13.42 14.79 -7.03
CA LYS A 15 12.25 14.28 -7.74
C LYS A 15 11.82 12.96 -7.10
N ILE A 16 10.52 12.84 -6.79
CA ILE A 16 9.90 11.55 -6.37
C ILE A 16 10.11 10.47 -7.45
N THR A 17 10.48 10.88 -8.64
CA THR A 17 10.88 10.03 -9.76
C THR A 17 12.23 9.31 -9.57
N ASP A 18 13.02 9.64 -8.58
CA ASP A 18 14.20 8.85 -8.25
C ASP A 18 13.81 7.65 -7.38
N ILE A 19 13.35 6.60 -8.03
CA ILE A 19 12.89 5.38 -7.36
C ILE A 19 14.00 4.72 -6.54
N ALA A 20 15.24 4.84 -6.96
CA ALA A 20 16.38 4.28 -6.23
C ALA A 20 16.53 4.92 -4.85
N ASN A 21 16.22 6.21 -4.74
CA ASN A 21 16.33 7.00 -3.52
C ASN A 21 14.96 7.46 -2.98
N PHE A 22 13.85 6.86 -3.46
CA PHE A 22 12.51 7.23 -3.03
C PHE A 22 12.38 7.16 -1.50
N ASP A 23 12.10 8.31 -0.89
CA ASP A 23 11.84 8.42 0.54
C ASP A 23 10.32 8.48 0.79
N PRO A 24 9.71 7.40 1.29
CA PRO A 24 8.28 7.37 1.54
C PRO A 24 7.85 8.32 2.67
N THR A 25 8.75 8.80 3.51
CA THR A 25 8.44 9.67 4.66
C THR A 25 7.91 11.04 4.23
N VAL A 26 8.14 11.44 2.98
CA VAL A 26 7.55 12.66 2.40
C VAL A 26 6.02 12.65 2.47
N LEU A 27 5.41 11.47 2.53
CA LEU A 27 3.96 11.32 2.62
C LEU A 27 3.41 11.58 4.03
N LYS A 28 4.25 11.55 5.07
CA LYS A 28 3.80 11.70 6.47
C LYS A 28 3.18 13.06 6.76
N ARG A 29 3.69 14.10 6.14
CA ARG A 29 3.28 15.50 6.37
C ARG A 29 2.50 16.09 5.22
N ARG A 30 2.04 15.25 4.31
CA ARG A 30 1.23 15.68 3.18
C ARG A 30 -0.21 15.26 3.36
N ASN A 31 -1.11 16.21 3.19
CA ASN A 31 -2.48 15.84 2.89
C ASN A 31 -2.49 15.17 1.51
N PRO A 32 -3.20 14.06 1.36
CA PRO A 32 -3.40 13.50 0.04
C PRO A 32 -4.08 14.53 -0.85
N ASN A 33 -3.81 14.48 -2.13
CA ASN A 33 -4.58 15.27 -3.08
C ASN A 33 -6.05 14.88 -2.95
N THR A 34 -6.93 15.86 -3.16
CA THR A 34 -8.37 15.75 -2.90
C THR A 34 -9.09 14.64 -3.65
N ALA A 35 -8.49 14.14 -4.71
CA ALA A 35 -8.92 12.90 -5.34
C ALA A 35 -8.74 11.66 -4.44
N GLY A 36 -7.96 11.77 -3.39
CA GLY A 36 -7.79 10.75 -2.40
C GLY A 36 -8.95 10.68 -1.46
N GLN A 37 -10.02 10.05 -1.86
CA GLN A 37 -11.06 9.71 -0.91
C GLN A 37 -10.48 8.75 0.12
N THR A 38 -10.56 9.12 1.40
CA THR A 38 -10.68 8.14 2.44
C THR A 38 -11.96 7.39 2.16
N SER A 39 -11.88 6.28 1.51
CA SER A 39 -13.03 5.42 1.36
C SER A 39 -13.29 4.78 2.73
N ASP A 40 -14.13 5.40 3.52
CA ASP A 40 -14.76 4.75 4.67
C ASP A 40 -15.81 3.73 4.21
N ASN A 41 -15.97 3.58 2.90
CA ASN A 41 -16.94 2.68 2.33
C ASN A 41 -16.32 1.28 2.15
N PRO A 42 -16.71 0.29 2.93
CA PRO A 42 -16.19 -1.08 2.83
C PRO A 42 -16.42 -1.72 1.45
N SER A 43 -17.31 -1.17 0.62
CA SER A 43 -17.51 -1.66 -0.74
C SER A 43 -16.33 -1.41 -1.69
N TYR A 44 -15.42 -0.50 -1.36
CA TYR A 44 -14.19 -0.28 -2.12
C TYR A 44 -13.10 -1.30 -1.86
N TYR A 45 -13.20 -2.09 -0.82
CA TYR A 45 -12.27 -3.20 -0.54
C TYR A 45 -12.51 -4.42 -1.44
N ARG A 46 -13.50 -4.39 -2.32
CA ARG A 46 -13.82 -5.49 -3.23
C ARG A 46 -12.70 -5.87 -4.20
N HIS A 47 -11.69 -5.04 -4.31
CA HIS A 47 -10.58 -5.27 -5.24
C HIS A 47 -9.23 -5.50 -4.56
N GLY A 48 -9.22 -5.72 -3.25
CA GLY A 48 -8.02 -5.97 -2.48
C GLY A 48 -7.09 -4.76 -2.41
N THR A 49 -5.89 -4.96 -1.89
CA THR A 49 -4.83 -3.94 -1.83
C THR A 49 -3.98 -3.88 -3.09
N ASN A 50 -4.30 -4.71 -4.09
CA ASN A 50 -3.50 -4.81 -5.29
C ASN A 50 -3.99 -3.80 -6.33
N VAL A 51 -3.13 -2.88 -6.68
CA VAL A 51 -3.38 -1.94 -7.76
C VAL A 51 -2.86 -2.56 -9.06
N LYS A 52 -3.74 -2.78 -10.00
CA LYS A 52 -3.36 -2.98 -11.39
C LYS A 52 -3.72 -1.72 -12.14
N VAL A 53 -2.76 -0.86 -12.33
CA VAL A 53 -2.94 0.33 -13.14
C VAL A 53 -2.70 -0.05 -14.58
N GLY A 54 -3.62 0.34 -15.45
CA GLY A 54 -3.58 -0.06 -16.87
C GLY A 54 -2.26 0.28 -17.56
N LEU A 55 -2.02 -0.40 -18.67
CA LEU A 55 -0.84 -0.25 -19.53
C LEU A 55 -0.81 1.10 -20.28
N SER A 56 -1.10 2.20 -19.62
CA SER A 56 -1.00 3.50 -20.25
C SER A 56 0.43 4.02 -20.13
N SER A 57 1.09 4.11 -21.25
CA SER A 57 2.37 4.79 -21.38
C SER A 57 2.23 6.32 -21.45
N ALA A 58 1.00 6.83 -21.42
CA ALA A 58 0.76 8.23 -21.65
C ALA A 58 0.15 8.91 -20.43
N GLN A 59 0.70 10.06 -20.07
CA GLN A 59 0.13 11.01 -19.12
C GLN A 59 -1.31 11.46 -19.47
N THR A 60 -1.85 10.95 -20.56
CA THR A 60 -3.14 11.35 -21.13
C THR A 60 -4.27 10.36 -20.86
N ASN A 61 -3.96 9.17 -20.31
CA ASN A 61 -4.99 8.18 -20.03
C ASN A 61 -5.25 8.11 -18.51
N PRO A 62 -6.33 8.72 -18.04
CA PRO A 62 -6.72 8.60 -16.63
C PRO A 62 -7.02 7.15 -16.28
N VAL A 63 -6.70 6.77 -15.06
CA VAL A 63 -6.91 5.41 -14.54
C VAL A 63 -7.77 5.43 -13.30
N ASP A 64 -8.68 4.49 -13.22
CA ASP A 64 -9.45 4.26 -12.01
C ASP A 64 -8.60 3.48 -11.01
N ILE A 65 -8.41 4.06 -9.83
CA ILE A 65 -7.73 3.40 -8.73
C ILE A 65 -8.79 2.92 -7.75
N TYR A 66 -8.96 1.61 -7.63
CA TYR A 66 -9.99 0.96 -6.80
C TYR A 66 -11.42 1.42 -7.09
N GLY A 67 -11.76 1.61 -8.37
CA GLY A 67 -13.08 2.04 -8.78
C GLY A 67 -13.41 3.48 -8.40
N THR A 68 -12.44 4.26 -7.95
CA THR A 68 -12.61 5.69 -7.76
C THR A 68 -12.59 6.35 -9.13
N PRO A 69 -13.67 7.04 -9.55
CA PRO A 69 -13.69 7.75 -10.82
C PRO A 69 -12.52 8.73 -10.93
N HIS A 70 -11.96 8.82 -12.10
CA HIS A 70 -10.82 9.68 -12.43
C HIS A 70 -11.21 11.16 -12.67
N ASP A 71 -12.09 11.71 -11.86
CA ASP A 71 -12.71 13.02 -12.07
C ASP A 71 -11.71 14.19 -12.18
N PHE A 72 -10.44 13.98 -11.94
CA PHE A 72 -9.41 15.00 -11.96
C PHE A 72 -8.12 14.60 -12.70
N GLY A 73 -8.22 13.76 -13.70
CA GLY A 73 -7.05 13.37 -14.49
C GLY A 73 -6.03 12.58 -13.65
N GLN A 74 -6.51 11.58 -12.93
CA GLN A 74 -5.62 10.65 -12.23
C GLN A 74 -4.89 9.80 -13.26
N TYR A 75 -3.60 9.99 -13.35
CA TYR A 75 -2.73 9.22 -14.23
C TYR A 75 -1.95 8.20 -13.40
N ALA A 76 -1.57 7.10 -14.05
CA ALA A 76 -0.75 6.09 -13.39
C ALA A 76 0.68 6.56 -13.12
N ASP A 77 1.14 7.52 -13.87
CA ASP A 77 2.47 8.09 -13.75
C ASP A 77 2.55 9.22 -12.69
N LEU A 78 3.70 9.33 -12.05
CA LEU A 78 3.99 10.32 -11.02
C LEU A 78 3.01 10.23 -9.82
N VAL A 79 2.70 9.01 -9.40
CA VAL A 79 1.73 8.76 -8.33
C VAL A 79 2.37 7.96 -7.20
N ALA A 80 1.94 8.26 -5.97
CA ALA A 80 2.18 7.40 -4.83
C ALA A 80 0.86 7.08 -4.13
N ILE A 81 0.67 5.82 -3.73
CA ILE A 81 -0.51 5.37 -3.01
C ILE A 81 -0.07 4.79 -1.67
N ASN A 82 -0.66 5.30 -0.59
CA ASN A 82 -0.40 4.86 0.76
C ASN A 82 -1.64 4.14 1.32
N HIS A 83 -1.48 2.85 1.60
CA HIS A 83 -2.53 2.02 2.18
C HIS A 83 -2.26 1.81 3.66
N ARG A 84 -3.31 1.82 4.45
CA ARG A 84 -3.30 1.49 5.88
C ARG A 84 -4.44 0.54 6.18
N ALA A 85 -4.14 -0.55 6.86
CA ALA A 85 -5.10 -1.56 7.27
C ALA A 85 -4.59 -2.34 8.48
N TYR A 86 -5.40 -3.28 8.95
CA TYR A 86 -5.00 -4.27 9.94
C TYR A 86 -5.21 -5.65 9.38
N ILE A 87 -4.35 -6.57 9.79
CA ILE A 87 -4.60 -8.00 9.67
C ILE A 87 -5.22 -8.46 10.99
N PHE A 88 -6.42 -8.97 10.94
CA PHE A 88 -6.99 -9.75 12.02
C PHE A 88 -6.52 -11.20 11.85
N ALA A 89 -5.73 -11.69 12.80
CA ALA A 89 -5.15 -13.02 12.73
C ALA A 89 -6.19 -14.09 13.13
N PRO A 90 -6.65 -14.98 12.23
CA PRO A 90 -7.60 -16.05 12.59
C PRO A 90 -6.97 -17.15 13.43
N GLU A 91 -5.65 -17.29 13.43
CA GLU A 91 -4.91 -18.33 14.17
C GLU A 91 -3.51 -17.86 14.58
N ASP A 92 -2.90 -18.59 15.53
CA ASP A 92 -1.50 -18.40 15.89
C ASP A 92 -0.56 -18.97 14.83
N GLY A 93 0.54 -18.30 14.57
CA GLY A 93 1.62 -18.84 13.75
C GLY A 93 2.23 -17.86 12.76
N THR A 94 3.01 -18.40 11.83
CA THR A 94 3.82 -17.63 10.89
C THR A 94 3.00 -17.24 9.66
N TYR A 95 2.79 -15.96 9.50
CA TYR A 95 2.17 -15.36 8.32
C TYR A 95 3.25 -14.99 7.30
N THR A 96 2.96 -15.26 6.04
CA THR A 96 3.87 -14.98 4.94
C THR A 96 3.31 -13.85 4.07
N PHE A 97 4.09 -12.80 3.95
CA PHE A 97 3.84 -11.67 3.06
C PHE A 97 4.75 -11.80 1.85
N SER A 98 4.24 -11.64 0.67
CA SER A 98 5.05 -11.66 -0.54
C SER A 98 4.61 -10.58 -1.52
N LEU A 99 5.58 -9.93 -2.15
CA LEU A 99 5.39 -9.04 -3.28
C LEU A 99 5.90 -9.75 -4.53
N PRO A 100 5.01 -10.38 -5.33
CA PRO A 100 5.39 -11.06 -6.57
C PRO A 100 5.96 -10.11 -7.62
N SER A 101 5.43 -8.90 -7.68
CA SER A 101 5.89 -7.87 -8.60
C SER A 101 5.61 -6.47 -8.08
N SER A 102 6.42 -5.52 -8.52
CA SER A 102 6.22 -4.09 -8.33
C SER A 102 6.76 -3.33 -9.54
N ASP A 103 6.04 -2.31 -9.94
CA ASP A 103 6.42 -1.36 -10.97
C ASP A 103 5.88 0.04 -10.56
N ASP A 104 6.68 1.04 -10.10
CA ASP A 104 8.15 1.02 -9.96
C ASP A 104 8.63 0.48 -8.61
N ILE A 105 8.01 0.88 -7.47
CA ILE A 105 8.44 0.50 -6.13
C ILE A 105 7.26 0.27 -5.19
N THR A 106 7.37 -0.78 -4.38
CA THR A 106 6.47 -1.04 -3.26
C THR A 106 7.25 -1.29 -1.99
N LEU A 107 6.80 -0.65 -0.91
CA LEU A 107 7.32 -0.84 0.44
C LEU A 107 6.20 -1.36 1.34
N LEU A 108 6.53 -2.29 2.23
CA LEU A 108 5.62 -2.87 3.21
C LEU A 108 6.19 -2.74 4.61
N TRP A 109 5.35 -2.35 5.55
CA TRP A 109 5.63 -2.38 6.99
C TRP A 109 4.54 -3.19 7.69
N VAL A 110 4.94 -4.03 8.64
CA VAL A 110 4.07 -4.86 9.46
C VAL A 110 4.35 -4.60 10.93
N GLY A 111 3.32 -4.52 11.76
CA GLY A 111 3.42 -4.26 13.18
C GLY A 111 3.48 -2.77 13.54
N SER A 112 3.91 -2.45 14.76
CA SER A 112 3.83 -1.10 15.33
C SER A 112 4.50 -0.01 14.48
N LYS A 113 5.55 -0.34 13.77
CA LYS A 113 6.23 0.60 12.86
C LYS A 113 5.35 1.06 11.68
N ALA A 114 4.29 0.32 11.34
CA ALA A 114 3.32 0.75 10.33
C ALA A 114 2.52 1.99 10.75
N TYR A 115 2.39 2.25 12.07
CA TYR A 115 1.71 3.44 12.61
C TYR A 115 2.58 4.68 12.54
N SER A 116 3.80 4.57 13.09
CA SER A 116 4.72 5.69 13.24
C SER A 116 6.16 5.22 13.06
N GLY A 117 7.05 6.15 12.80
CA GLY A 117 8.46 5.81 12.62
C GLY A 117 8.78 5.05 11.33
N TRP A 118 7.78 4.74 10.49
CA TRP A 118 8.01 4.07 9.23
C TRP A 118 8.89 4.91 8.30
N ASN A 119 9.86 4.26 7.70
CA ASN A 119 10.78 4.84 6.73
C ASN A 119 11.30 3.73 5.80
N ARG A 120 12.05 4.09 4.77
CA ARG A 120 12.57 3.11 3.82
C ARG A 120 13.49 2.07 4.48
N GLN A 121 14.31 2.50 5.44
CA GLN A 121 15.33 1.65 6.07
C GLN A 121 14.72 0.57 6.97
N ASN A 122 13.56 0.83 7.55
CA ASN A 122 12.88 -0.13 8.43
C ASN A 122 11.71 -0.86 7.78
N ALA A 123 11.52 -0.71 6.46
CA ALA A 123 10.53 -1.49 5.73
C ALA A 123 10.86 -2.99 5.79
N ASP A 124 9.83 -3.82 5.98
CA ASP A 124 9.97 -5.29 5.96
C ASP A 124 10.20 -5.82 4.55
N ILE A 125 9.59 -5.15 3.57
CA ILE A 125 9.83 -5.40 2.15
C ILE A 125 10.06 -4.08 1.44
N VAL A 126 11.07 -4.06 0.59
CA VAL A 126 11.27 -3.05 -0.45
C VAL A 126 11.44 -3.80 -1.76
N GLN A 127 10.52 -3.63 -2.68
CA GLN A 127 10.62 -4.22 -4.01
C GLN A 127 10.56 -3.14 -5.07
N GLN A 128 11.56 -3.13 -5.93
CA GLN A 128 11.67 -2.23 -7.06
C GLN A 128 11.46 -2.98 -8.38
N PHE A 129 11.00 -2.25 -9.37
CA PHE A 129 10.94 -2.74 -10.73
C PHE A 129 12.33 -3.12 -11.25
N VAL A 130 12.39 -4.27 -11.90
CA VAL A 130 13.56 -4.76 -12.60
C VAL A 130 13.13 -5.23 -13.99
N ALA A 131 13.67 -4.60 -15.02
CA ALA A 131 13.28 -4.88 -16.42
C ALA A 131 13.49 -6.34 -16.86
N SER A 132 14.44 -7.03 -16.23
CA SER A 132 14.72 -8.46 -16.48
C SER A 132 13.75 -9.43 -15.81
N GLY A 133 12.74 -8.92 -15.12
CA GLY A 133 11.78 -9.68 -14.31
C GLY A 133 12.01 -9.52 -12.81
N SER A 134 10.92 -9.37 -12.06
CA SER A 134 10.98 -9.22 -10.61
C SER A 134 11.09 -10.58 -9.93
N THR A 135 12.03 -10.72 -9.01
CA THR A 135 12.05 -11.84 -8.07
C THR A 135 11.11 -11.52 -6.92
N PRO A 136 10.17 -12.40 -6.55
CA PRO A 136 9.30 -12.17 -5.40
C PRO A 136 10.10 -11.93 -4.13
N VAL A 137 9.77 -10.86 -3.41
CA VAL A 137 10.33 -10.57 -2.08
C VAL A 137 9.36 -11.07 -1.03
N VAL A 138 9.89 -11.73 -0.01
CA VAL A 138 9.09 -12.41 1.01
C VAL A 138 9.53 -11.96 2.41
N PHE A 139 8.54 -11.67 3.25
CA PHE A 139 8.69 -11.42 4.68
C PHE A 139 7.81 -12.38 5.47
N ARG A 140 8.27 -12.82 6.64
CA ARG A 140 7.52 -13.71 7.53
C ARG A 140 7.55 -13.16 8.94
N THR A 141 6.42 -13.28 9.64
CA THR A 141 6.31 -12.88 11.04
C THR A 141 5.23 -13.71 11.73
N ASP A 142 5.43 -13.95 13.02
CA ASP A 142 4.43 -14.65 13.83
C ASP A 142 3.38 -13.66 14.32
N LEU A 143 2.12 -14.01 14.11
CA LEU A 143 0.98 -13.28 14.65
C LEU A 143 0.21 -14.16 15.63
N LYS A 144 -0.49 -13.50 16.57
CA LYS A 144 -1.32 -14.18 17.55
C LYS A 144 -2.79 -14.11 17.16
N LYS A 145 -3.47 -15.23 17.31
CA LYS A 145 -4.91 -15.34 17.08
C LYS A 145 -5.69 -14.24 17.81
N GLY A 146 -6.65 -13.65 17.10
CA GLY A 146 -7.53 -12.62 17.64
C GLY A 146 -6.88 -11.24 17.77
N THR A 147 -5.65 -11.04 17.31
CA THR A 147 -4.98 -9.74 17.34
C THR A 147 -5.11 -9.00 16.01
N TYR A 148 -5.12 -7.67 16.10
CA TYR A 148 -5.09 -6.77 14.95
C TYR A 148 -3.66 -6.25 14.76
N THR A 149 -3.02 -6.68 13.71
CA THR A 149 -1.65 -6.26 13.36
C THR A 149 -1.71 -5.18 12.29
N PRO A 150 -1.22 -3.97 12.57
CA PRO A 150 -1.22 -2.91 11.57
C PRO A 150 -0.29 -3.23 10.41
N ILE A 151 -0.72 -2.88 9.21
CA ILE A 151 0.07 -2.96 8.00
C ILE A 151 0.00 -1.65 7.23
N ARG A 152 1.11 -1.31 6.60
CA ARG A 152 1.20 -0.18 5.69
C ARG A 152 1.86 -0.62 4.39
N ILE A 153 1.29 -0.18 3.27
CA ILE A 153 1.86 -0.40 1.95
C ILE A 153 1.95 0.95 1.25
N VAL A 154 3.14 1.30 0.80
CA VAL A 154 3.35 2.45 -0.08
C VAL A 154 3.82 1.93 -1.43
N TRP A 155 3.05 2.25 -2.44
CA TRP A 155 3.43 2.04 -3.83
C TRP A 155 3.64 3.38 -4.51
N ALA A 156 4.68 3.49 -5.33
CA ALA A 156 4.96 4.68 -6.12
C ALA A 156 5.37 4.31 -7.55
N ASN A 157 4.84 5.09 -8.50
CA ASN A 157 5.16 4.98 -9.91
C ASN A 157 5.70 6.32 -10.43
N ARG A 158 6.87 6.29 -11.05
CA ARG A 158 7.52 7.49 -11.64
C ARG A 158 7.04 7.78 -13.04
N GLY A 159 6.40 6.82 -13.72
CA GLY A 159 5.89 7.04 -15.06
C GLY A 159 5.65 5.76 -15.85
N GLY A 160 4.80 5.86 -16.86
CA GLY A 160 4.39 4.74 -17.69
C GLY A 160 3.35 3.85 -17.02
N ALA A 161 3.39 2.57 -17.35
CA ALA A 161 2.58 1.56 -16.68
C ALA A 161 3.06 1.36 -15.25
N GLY A 162 2.14 0.98 -14.36
CA GLY A 162 2.48 0.71 -12.98
C GLY A 162 1.57 -0.36 -12.38
N ASN A 163 2.13 -1.16 -11.50
CA ASN A 163 1.38 -2.16 -10.75
C ASN A 163 2.14 -2.59 -9.51
N PHE A 164 1.42 -3.15 -8.56
CA PHE A 164 2.02 -4.02 -7.55
C PHE A 164 1.07 -5.16 -7.19
N LYS A 165 1.64 -6.25 -6.70
CA LYS A 165 0.90 -7.39 -6.20
C LYS A 165 1.39 -7.71 -4.80
N LEU A 166 0.44 -7.88 -3.88
CA LEU A 166 0.71 -8.33 -2.51
C LEU A 166 -0.09 -9.60 -2.25
N ARG A 167 0.57 -10.60 -1.70
CA ARG A 167 -0.06 -11.82 -1.20
C ARG A 167 0.22 -11.99 0.28
N ILE A 168 -0.80 -12.39 1.03
CA ILE A 168 -0.71 -12.69 2.45
C ILE A 168 -1.28 -14.08 2.66
N VAL A 169 -0.46 -14.97 3.21
CA VAL A 169 -0.81 -16.37 3.46
C VAL A 169 -0.74 -16.64 4.96
N ALA A 170 -1.80 -17.24 5.50
CA ALA A 170 -1.89 -17.66 6.89
C ALA A 170 -1.08 -18.94 7.17
N PRO A 171 -0.89 -19.34 8.45
CA PRO A 171 -0.16 -20.55 8.82
C PRO A 171 -0.75 -21.84 8.23
N ASP A 172 -2.08 -21.95 8.14
CA ASP A 172 -2.81 -23.06 7.54
C ASP A 172 -2.73 -23.12 6.01
N LYS A 173 -1.98 -22.22 5.39
CA LYS A 173 -1.84 -22.02 3.94
C LYS A 173 -3.03 -21.35 3.25
N SER A 174 -4.02 -20.92 3.98
CA SER A 174 -5.10 -20.12 3.41
C SER A 174 -4.57 -18.78 2.90
N LEU A 175 -5.11 -18.34 1.77
CA LEU A 175 -4.76 -17.08 1.14
C LEU A 175 -5.68 -15.97 1.68
N LEU A 176 -5.13 -15.09 2.52
CA LEU A 176 -5.91 -13.98 3.08
C LEU A 176 -6.00 -12.79 2.12
N LEU A 177 -5.00 -12.60 1.27
CA LEU A 177 -4.97 -11.52 0.30
C LEU A 177 -4.17 -11.92 -0.94
N SER A 178 -4.70 -11.59 -2.11
CA SER A 178 -4.00 -11.69 -3.40
C SER A 178 -4.51 -10.63 -4.37
N GLU A 179 -3.94 -10.63 -5.57
CA GLU A 179 -4.39 -9.80 -6.68
C GLU A 179 -5.83 -10.04 -7.10
N ASP A 180 -6.35 -11.24 -6.85
CA ASP A 180 -7.71 -11.67 -7.23
C ASP A 180 -8.66 -11.76 -6.03
N SER A 181 -8.20 -11.39 -4.82
CA SER A 181 -9.03 -11.46 -3.63
C SER A 181 -10.12 -10.39 -3.65
N GLU A 182 -11.32 -10.81 -3.33
CA GLU A 182 -12.39 -9.91 -2.90
C GLU A 182 -12.17 -9.47 -1.44
N SER A 183 -13.03 -8.58 -0.94
CA SER A 183 -12.99 -8.21 0.47
C SER A 183 -13.21 -9.42 1.36
N ASN A 184 -12.51 -9.48 2.48
CA ASN A 184 -12.62 -10.54 3.47
C ASN A 184 -12.58 -9.96 4.89
N ASP A 185 -12.89 -10.81 5.88
CA ASP A 185 -12.96 -10.41 7.29
C ASP A 185 -11.59 -10.28 7.97
N TYR A 186 -10.50 -10.53 7.25
CA TYR A 186 -9.14 -10.58 7.82
C TYR A 186 -8.30 -9.34 7.53
N ILE A 187 -8.62 -8.63 6.44
CA ILE A 187 -7.97 -7.35 6.13
C ILE A 187 -8.98 -6.24 6.38
N VAL A 188 -8.82 -5.56 7.49
CA VAL A 188 -9.83 -4.65 8.02
C VAL A 188 -9.28 -3.24 8.25
N GLN A 189 -10.16 -2.26 8.25
CA GLN A 189 -9.82 -0.86 8.48
C GLN A 189 -9.75 -0.50 9.97
N TYR A 190 -10.55 -1.16 10.78
CA TYR A 190 -10.67 -0.95 12.23
C TYR A 190 -11.11 -2.25 12.91
N SER A 191 -10.99 -2.31 14.22
CA SER A 191 -11.57 -3.42 15.01
C SER A 191 -13.06 -3.21 15.25
N CYS A 192 -13.82 -4.30 15.34
CA CYS A 192 -15.25 -4.24 15.61
C CYS A 192 -15.58 -3.59 16.97
N ASP A 193 -14.69 -3.72 17.95
CA ASP A 193 -14.84 -3.16 19.29
C ASP A 193 -14.41 -1.68 19.39
N GLY A 194 -13.78 -1.15 18.33
CA GLY A 194 -13.32 0.24 18.22
C GLY A 194 -12.06 0.58 19.03
N TYR A 195 -11.43 -0.37 19.73
CA TYR A 195 -10.24 -0.13 20.55
C TYR A 195 -9.11 -1.16 20.39
N SER A 196 -9.38 -2.40 20.02
CA SER A 196 -8.34 -3.44 19.87
C SER A 196 -7.39 -3.19 18.71
N ALA A 197 -7.83 -2.44 17.69
CA ALA A 197 -6.99 -1.91 16.64
C ALA A 197 -6.82 -0.39 16.85
N PRO A 198 -5.70 0.08 17.43
CA PRO A 198 -5.47 1.50 17.65
C PRO A 198 -5.60 2.29 16.36
N LYS A 199 -6.31 3.42 16.42
CA LYS A 199 -6.55 4.26 15.26
C LYS A 199 -5.25 4.81 14.68
N TYR A 200 -5.07 4.70 13.37
CA TYR A 200 -3.97 5.38 12.70
C TYR A 200 -4.05 6.90 12.90
N PRO A 201 -2.91 7.58 12.99
CA PRO A 201 -2.90 9.06 12.97
C PRO A 201 -3.60 9.59 11.74
N ASP A 202 -4.15 10.80 11.85
CA ASP A 202 -4.75 11.44 10.68
C ASP A 202 -3.68 11.66 9.60
N TRP A 203 -4.12 11.66 8.34
CA TRP A 203 -3.22 11.89 7.22
C TRP A 203 -2.59 13.28 7.29
N GLY A 204 -1.30 13.35 6.97
CA GLY A 204 -0.55 14.61 7.08
C GLY A 204 -0.02 14.92 8.49
N PHE A 205 -0.39 14.13 9.50
CA PHE A 205 0.04 14.31 10.89
C PHE A 205 0.81 13.09 11.43
N GLU A 206 1.36 12.29 10.56
CA GLU A 206 2.15 11.12 10.93
C GLU A 206 3.59 11.48 11.34
N THR A 207 4.16 10.72 12.23
CA THR A 207 5.54 10.88 12.73
C THR A 207 6.46 9.78 12.24
#